data_6621308cfcaa9bafe38fcd4e4b206236
#
_entry.id   6621308cfcaa9bafe38fcd4e4b206236
#
_cell.length_a   1.000
_cell.length_b   1.000
_cell.length_c   1.000
_cell.angle_alpha   90.00
_cell.angle_beta   90.00
_cell.angle_gamma   90.00
#
_symmetry.space_group_name_H-M   'P 1'
#
loop_
_entity.id
_entity.type
_entity.pdbx_description
1 polymer ?
#
loop_
_entity_poly.entity_id
_entity_poly.type
_entity_poly.pdbx_seq_one_letter_code
_entity_poly.pdbx_strand_id
1 'polypeptide(L)'
;SEGLKKIATRILKYRQALQKALAWCGIEVDQSEGFDTVRFKSFLALEGFNVRYEDGHTLITLDECTTLEELKQLVDSQLDITNKFDTIDHVIDSIGDYHWIGIPERNKPWLTQEVFNNYHSETNMMRYINELVQKDFSLVNGMMPLGSCTMKLNAASELMPVSWPEFANIHPFAPASQ
;
A
#
# COMPACT_ATOMS: atom_id res chain seq x y z
N SER A 1 14.64 -7.80 0.70
CA SER A 1 13.86 -8.19 -0.47
C SER A 1 12.73 -9.16 -0.17
N GLU A 2 12.85 -10.03 0.83
CA GLU A 2 11.77 -10.93 1.29
C GLU A 2 10.52 -10.16 1.71
N GLY A 3 10.68 -9.02 2.38
CA GLY A 3 9.56 -8.17 2.80
C GLY A 3 8.69 -7.69 1.63
N LEU A 4 9.31 -7.32 0.51
CA LEU A 4 8.56 -6.88 -0.67
C LEU A 4 7.71 -8.00 -1.29
N LYS A 5 8.22 -9.24 -1.30
CA LYS A 5 7.44 -10.41 -1.73
C LYS A 5 6.23 -10.63 -0.82
N LYS A 6 6.43 -10.53 0.50
CA LYS A 6 5.33 -10.66 1.49
C LYS A 6 4.27 -9.57 1.30
N ILE A 7 4.68 -8.31 1.08
CA ILE A 7 3.78 -7.20 0.80
C ILE A 7 2.95 -7.49 -0.45
N ALA A 8 3.60 -7.80 -1.57
CA ALA A 8 2.92 -8.09 -2.82
C ALA A 8 1.93 -9.26 -2.70
N THR A 9 2.34 -10.35 -2.03
CA THR A 9 1.46 -11.50 -1.79
C THR A 9 0.25 -11.11 -0.94
N ARG A 10 0.43 -10.26 0.09
CA ARG A 10 -0.69 -9.77 0.92
C ARG A 10 -1.67 -8.95 0.11
N ILE A 11 -1.20 -8.01 -0.70
CA ILE A 11 -2.05 -7.17 -1.56
C ILE A 11 -2.89 -8.05 -2.49
N LEU A 12 -2.27 -9.03 -3.12
CA LEU A 12 -2.97 -9.96 -4.01
C LEU A 12 -4.00 -10.82 -3.28
N LYS A 13 -3.69 -11.30 -2.08
CA LYS A 13 -4.67 -12.02 -1.23
C LYS A 13 -5.87 -11.13 -0.89
N TYR A 14 -5.61 -9.91 -0.48
CA TYR A 14 -6.66 -8.94 -0.14
C TYR A 14 -7.52 -8.59 -1.35
N ARG A 15 -6.89 -8.39 -2.52
CA ARG A 15 -7.62 -8.19 -3.77
C ARG A 15 -8.57 -9.35 -4.07
N GLN A 16 -8.08 -10.59 -4.01
CA GLN A 16 -8.92 -11.75 -4.26
C GLN A 16 -10.04 -11.92 -3.22
N ALA A 17 -9.72 -11.65 -1.94
CA ALA A 17 -10.69 -11.70 -0.87
C ALA A 17 -11.84 -10.70 -1.12
N LEU A 18 -11.48 -9.46 -1.45
CA LEU A 18 -12.44 -8.42 -1.76
C LEU A 18 -13.30 -8.78 -2.97
N GLN A 19 -12.70 -9.27 -4.05
CA GLN A 19 -13.46 -9.72 -5.23
C GLN A 19 -14.48 -10.82 -4.89
N LYS A 20 -14.07 -11.84 -4.14
CA LYS A 20 -14.94 -12.93 -3.74
C LYS A 20 -16.03 -12.45 -2.79
N ALA A 21 -15.68 -11.63 -1.79
CA ALA A 21 -16.65 -11.11 -0.83
C ALA A 21 -17.72 -10.25 -1.52
N LEU A 22 -17.34 -9.36 -2.41
CA LEU A 22 -18.28 -8.54 -3.19
C LEU A 22 -19.18 -9.40 -4.09
N ALA A 23 -18.60 -10.42 -4.73
CA ALA A 23 -19.39 -11.35 -5.55
C ALA A 23 -20.42 -12.15 -4.71
N TRP A 24 -20.07 -12.56 -3.49
CA TRP A 24 -21.01 -13.19 -2.56
C TRP A 24 -22.14 -12.25 -2.12
N CYS A 25 -21.87 -10.95 -2.06
CA CYS A 25 -22.89 -9.93 -1.83
C CYS A 25 -23.80 -9.70 -3.06
N GLY A 26 -23.60 -10.45 -4.14
CA GLY A 26 -24.37 -10.30 -5.38
C GLY A 26 -23.92 -9.12 -6.25
N ILE A 27 -22.77 -8.53 -5.96
CA ILE A 27 -22.21 -7.41 -6.73
C ILE A 27 -21.49 -7.97 -7.96
N GLU A 28 -21.74 -7.36 -9.13
CA GLU A 28 -21.03 -7.71 -10.36
C GLU A 28 -19.60 -7.19 -10.30
N VAL A 29 -18.65 -8.08 -10.12
CA VAL A 29 -17.22 -7.78 -9.99
C VAL A 29 -16.51 -8.15 -11.28
N ASP A 30 -15.68 -7.23 -11.79
CA ASP A 30 -14.79 -7.52 -12.91
C ASP A 30 -13.75 -8.57 -12.49
N GLN A 31 -13.75 -9.70 -13.20
CA GLN A 31 -12.84 -10.81 -12.97
C GLN A 31 -11.52 -10.66 -13.73
N SER A 32 -11.25 -9.48 -14.31
CA SER A 32 -10.01 -9.23 -15.00
C SER A 32 -8.81 -9.42 -14.07
N GLU A 33 -7.72 -9.87 -14.65
CA GLU A 33 -6.45 -10.02 -13.96
C GLU A 33 -5.89 -8.64 -13.58
N GLY A 34 -5.30 -8.53 -12.41
CA GLY A 34 -4.71 -7.30 -11.92
C GLY A 34 -3.94 -7.51 -10.63
N PHE A 35 -3.12 -6.54 -10.24
CA PHE A 35 -2.29 -6.65 -9.05
C PHE A 35 -3.03 -6.20 -7.77
N ASP A 36 -3.53 -4.98 -7.76
CA ASP A 36 -3.98 -4.27 -6.57
C ASP A 36 -5.40 -3.70 -6.69
N THR A 37 -5.93 -3.54 -7.90
CA THR A 37 -7.19 -2.84 -8.13
C THR A 37 -8.34 -3.82 -8.32
N VAL A 38 -9.44 -3.59 -7.62
CA VAL A 38 -10.73 -4.26 -7.79
C VAL A 38 -11.70 -3.30 -8.47
N ARG A 39 -12.32 -3.74 -9.56
CA ARG A 39 -13.32 -2.99 -10.31
C ARG A 39 -14.65 -3.72 -10.21
N PHE A 40 -15.71 -3.02 -9.86
CA PHE A 40 -17.05 -3.60 -9.72
C PHE A 40 -18.15 -2.58 -10.03
N LYS A 41 -19.32 -3.07 -10.37
CA LYS A 41 -20.50 -2.23 -10.54
C LYS A 41 -21.15 -1.99 -9.18
N SER A 42 -21.05 -0.75 -8.69
CA SER A 42 -21.81 -0.30 -7.53
C SER A 42 -22.22 1.15 -7.74
N PHE A 43 -23.43 1.44 -7.34
CA PHE A 43 -23.96 2.81 -7.31
C PHE A 43 -24.04 3.36 -5.88
N LEU A 44 -23.57 2.61 -4.90
CA LEU A 44 -23.58 3.01 -3.51
C LEU A 44 -22.34 3.84 -3.22
N ALA A 45 -22.55 5.02 -2.65
CA ALA A 45 -21.45 5.80 -2.10
C ALA A 45 -20.80 5.00 -0.95
N LEU A 46 -19.49 4.86 -0.99
CA LEU A 46 -18.71 4.26 0.08
C LEU A 46 -18.38 5.35 1.08
N GLU A 47 -19.23 5.50 2.11
CA GLU A 47 -18.97 6.47 3.16
C GLU A 47 -17.68 6.14 3.91
N GLY A 48 -16.83 7.15 4.10
CA GLY A 48 -15.55 6.99 4.78
C GLY A 48 -14.39 6.50 3.91
N PHE A 49 -14.62 6.22 2.62
CA PHE A 49 -13.58 5.80 1.68
C PHE A 49 -13.51 6.70 0.46
N ASN A 50 -12.30 7.12 0.11
CA ASN A 50 -12.03 7.77 -1.16
C ASN A 50 -11.83 6.68 -2.23
N VAL A 51 -12.79 6.55 -3.13
CA VAL A 51 -12.75 5.57 -4.22
C VAL A 51 -12.87 6.27 -5.56
N ARG A 52 -12.38 5.63 -6.61
CA ARG A 52 -12.48 6.14 -7.97
C ARG A 52 -13.76 5.62 -8.63
N TYR A 53 -14.47 6.52 -9.29
CA TYR A 53 -15.62 6.18 -10.13
C TYR A 53 -15.27 6.42 -11.60
N GLU A 54 -15.46 5.41 -12.44
CA GLU A 54 -15.14 5.47 -13.86
C GLU A 54 -16.09 4.56 -14.64
N ASP A 55 -16.73 5.10 -15.66
CA ASP A 55 -17.62 4.36 -16.58
C ASP A 55 -18.67 3.49 -15.88
N GLY A 56 -19.31 4.02 -14.84
CA GLY A 56 -20.34 3.30 -14.07
C GLY A 56 -19.80 2.18 -13.17
N HIS A 57 -18.50 2.18 -12.93
CA HIS A 57 -17.84 1.24 -12.02
C HIS A 57 -17.16 1.98 -10.87
N THR A 58 -17.07 1.30 -9.76
CA THR A 58 -16.22 1.68 -8.63
C THR A 58 -14.91 0.93 -8.70
N LEU A 59 -13.81 1.64 -8.53
CA LEU A 59 -12.46 1.08 -8.48
C LEU A 59 -11.86 1.32 -7.10
N ILE A 60 -11.36 0.26 -6.50
CA ILE A 60 -10.67 0.27 -5.22
C ILE A 60 -9.26 -0.23 -5.44
N THR A 61 -8.27 0.56 -5.06
CA THR A 61 -6.86 0.19 -5.13
C THR A 61 -6.36 -0.10 -3.71
N LEU A 62 -5.76 -1.26 -3.55
CA LEU A 62 -5.19 -1.75 -2.30
C LEU A 62 -3.68 -1.53 -2.30
N ASP A 63 -3.12 -1.25 -1.14
CA ASP A 63 -1.70 -1.00 -0.97
C ASP A 63 -1.13 -1.71 0.28
N GLU A 64 0.12 -1.40 0.62
CA GLU A 64 0.78 -1.95 1.81
C GLU A 64 0.21 -1.43 3.13
N CYS A 65 -0.52 -0.34 3.11
CA CYS A 65 -1.17 0.24 4.29
C CYS A 65 -2.57 -0.33 4.52
N THR A 66 -3.18 -0.92 3.49
CA THR A 66 -4.52 -1.50 3.57
C THR A 66 -4.60 -2.57 4.66
N THR A 67 -5.55 -2.40 5.57
CA THR A 67 -5.79 -3.31 6.69
C THR A 67 -6.97 -4.24 6.43
N LEU A 68 -7.01 -5.36 7.16
CA LEU A 68 -8.14 -6.28 7.10
C LEU A 68 -9.43 -5.62 7.62
N GLU A 69 -9.31 -4.76 8.63
CA GLU A 69 -10.44 -4.04 9.22
C GLU A 69 -11.09 -3.09 8.22
N GLU A 70 -10.30 -2.37 7.43
CA GLU A 70 -10.81 -1.52 6.35
C GLU A 70 -11.55 -2.33 5.29
N LEU A 71 -11.03 -3.51 4.92
CA LEU A 71 -11.72 -4.40 3.98
C LEU A 71 -13.05 -4.92 4.55
N LYS A 72 -13.13 -5.22 5.85
CA LYS A 72 -14.37 -5.59 6.53
C LYS A 72 -15.39 -4.46 6.48
N GLN A 73 -14.98 -3.26 6.89
CA GLN A 73 -15.84 -2.08 6.86
C GLN A 73 -16.37 -1.80 5.45
N LEU A 74 -15.52 -1.95 4.44
CA LEU A 74 -15.91 -1.75 3.06
C LEU A 74 -16.94 -2.78 2.59
N VAL A 75 -16.74 -4.06 2.89
CA VAL A 75 -17.68 -5.12 2.53
C VAL A 75 -18.97 -4.96 3.32
N ASP A 76 -18.90 -4.67 4.61
CA ASP A 76 -20.07 -4.46 5.47
C ASP A 76 -20.92 -3.26 5.02
N SER A 77 -20.29 -2.23 4.47
CA SER A 77 -21.01 -1.07 3.91
C SER A 77 -21.85 -1.41 2.66
N GLN A 78 -21.52 -2.51 1.99
CA GLN A 78 -22.23 -2.99 0.79
C GLN A 78 -23.30 -4.04 1.10
N LEU A 79 -23.32 -4.55 2.32
CA LEU A 79 -24.29 -5.56 2.76
C LEU A 79 -25.53 -4.89 3.34
N ASP A 80 -26.70 -5.28 2.84
CA ASP A 80 -27.95 -5.03 3.54
C ASP A 80 -27.92 -5.82 4.88
N ILE A 81 -28.32 -5.17 5.97
CA ILE A 81 -28.04 -5.50 7.38
C ILE A 81 -28.39 -6.94 7.82
N THR A 82 -29.02 -7.72 6.97
CA THR A 82 -29.57 -9.02 7.32
C THR A 82 -28.63 -10.22 7.22
N ASN A 83 -27.46 -10.09 6.58
CA ASN A 83 -26.52 -11.19 6.35
C ASN A 83 -25.09 -10.86 6.78
N LYS A 84 -24.91 -10.33 7.99
CA LYS A 84 -23.59 -10.19 8.59
C LYS A 84 -23.03 -11.56 8.99
N PHE A 85 -22.39 -12.23 8.08
CA PHE A 85 -21.42 -13.26 8.40
C PHE A 85 -20.02 -12.68 8.34
N ASP A 86 -19.08 -13.28 9.08
CA ASP A 86 -17.64 -13.00 9.03
C ASP A 86 -17.04 -13.28 7.63
N THR A 87 -17.60 -12.61 6.64
CA THR A 87 -17.52 -12.98 5.22
C THR A 87 -16.10 -12.88 4.72
N ILE A 88 -15.38 -11.82 5.11
CA ILE A 88 -14.03 -11.60 4.58
C ILE A 88 -12.97 -12.47 5.27
N ASP A 89 -13.10 -12.74 6.56
CA ASP A 89 -12.18 -13.64 7.29
C ASP A 89 -12.27 -15.05 6.71
N HIS A 90 -13.48 -15.58 6.53
CA HIS A 90 -13.69 -16.87 5.88
C HIS A 90 -13.16 -16.92 4.46
N VAL A 91 -13.28 -15.82 3.70
CA VAL A 91 -12.75 -15.76 2.34
C VAL A 91 -11.23 -15.78 2.37
N ILE A 92 -10.59 -15.00 3.24
CA ILE A 92 -9.13 -14.96 3.37
C ILE A 92 -8.58 -16.32 3.77
N ASP A 93 -9.20 -16.98 4.74
CA ASP A 93 -8.81 -18.32 5.17
C ASP A 93 -8.99 -19.34 4.04
N SER A 94 -10.05 -19.21 3.25
CA SER A 94 -10.32 -20.09 2.10
C SER A 94 -9.34 -19.92 0.93
N ILE A 95 -8.66 -18.78 0.82
CA ILE A 95 -7.69 -18.54 -0.25
C ILE A 95 -6.42 -19.36 -0.04
N GLY A 96 -6.10 -19.73 1.23
CA GLY A 96 -4.91 -20.52 1.55
C GLY A 96 -3.61 -19.85 1.09
N ASP A 97 -2.66 -20.65 0.61
CA ASP A 97 -1.46 -20.13 -0.02
C ASP A 97 -1.80 -19.57 -1.39
N TYR A 98 -1.50 -18.28 -1.56
CA TYR A 98 -1.79 -17.58 -2.80
C TYR A 98 -0.97 -18.15 -3.96
N HIS A 99 -1.65 -18.58 -5.00
CA HIS A 99 -1.03 -18.87 -6.29
C HIS A 99 -1.22 -17.68 -7.22
N TRP A 100 -0.15 -17.26 -7.85
CA TRP A 100 -0.14 -16.17 -8.84
C TRP A 100 -0.99 -16.60 -10.06
N ILE A 101 -2.24 -16.19 -10.09
CA ILE A 101 -3.14 -16.50 -11.21
C ILE A 101 -3.17 -15.29 -12.12
N GLY A 102 -2.81 -15.51 -13.39
CA GLY A 102 -2.92 -14.50 -14.45
C GLY A 102 -1.84 -13.42 -14.47
N ILE A 103 -1.12 -13.20 -13.38
CA ILE A 103 0.03 -12.30 -13.35
C ILE A 103 1.30 -13.15 -13.44
N PRO A 104 2.23 -12.87 -14.37
CA PRO A 104 3.48 -13.63 -14.48
C PRO A 104 4.28 -13.55 -13.18
N GLU A 105 4.49 -14.69 -12.52
CA GLU A 105 5.35 -14.75 -11.36
C GLU A 105 6.80 -14.51 -11.77
N ARG A 106 7.49 -13.67 -11.01
CA ARG A 106 8.90 -13.41 -11.22
C ARG A 106 9.74 -14.57 -10.73
N ASN A 107 10.31 -15.33 -11.66
CA ASN A 107 11.18 -16.48 -11.36
C ASN A 107 12.67 -16.13 -11.27
N LYS A 108 13.06 -14.90 -11.63
CA LYS A 108 14.46 -14.47 -11.59
C LYS A 108 14.79 -13.85 -10.23
N PRO A 109 15.98 -14.14 -9.67
CA PRO A 109 16.47 -13.47 -8.48
C PRO A 109 16.50 -11.95 -8.69
N TRP A 110 16.25 -11.21 -7.62
CA TRP A 110 16.26 -9.74 -7.62
C TRP A 110 16.76 -9.22 -6.27
N LEU A 111 17.39 -8.05 -6.26
CA LEU A 111 17.97 -7.43 -5.08
C LEU A 111 18.85 -8.41 -4.28
N THR A 112 19.70 -9.15 -4.99
CA THR A 112 20.57 -10.18 -4.40
C THR A 112 21.83 -9.61 -3.73
N GLN A 113 22.11 -8.32 -3.97
CA GLN A 113 23.25 -7.65 -3.36
C GLN A 113 23.08 -7.61 -1.83
N GLU A 114 24.18 -7.75 -1.12
CA GLU A 114 24.20 -7.80 0.35
C GLU A 114 23.55 -6.59 1.00
N VAL A 115 23.68 -5.40 0.40
CA VAL A 115 23.09 -4.16 0.88
C VAL A 115 21.58 -4.23 1.09
N PHE A 116 20.88 -5.01 0.26
CA PHE A 116 19.42 -5.20 0.39
C PHE A 116 19.01 -6.28 1.40
N ASN A 117 20.01 -6.97 2.00
CA ASN A 117 19.75 -8.13 2.83
C ASN A 117 20.46 -8.09 4.20
N ASN A 118 21.31 -7.10 4.49
CA ASN A 118 22.10 -7.06 5.71
C ASN A 118 21.65 -6.02 6.75
N TYR A 119 20.91 -4.98 6.35
CA TYR A 119 20.58 -3.85 7.23
C TYR A 119 19.13 -3.89 7.67
N HIS A 120 18.77 -4.89 8.51
CA HIS A 120 17.40 -5.14 8.94
C HIS A 120 17.04 -4.52 10.30
N SER A 121 18.01 -4.00 11.05
CA SER A 121 17.77 -3.28 12.30
C SER A 121 17.98 -1.78 12.12
N GLU A 122 17.27 -0.98 12.91
CA GLU A 122 17.43 0.47 12.95
C GLU A 122 18.91 0.87 13.14
N THR A 123 19.56 0.27 14.14
CA THR A 123 20.97 0.55 14.44
C THR A 123 21.89 0.25 13.25
N ASN A 124 21.71 -0.87 12.57
CA ASN A 124 22.54 -1.22 11.42
C ASN A 124 22.27 -0.29 10.23
N MET A 125 21.01 0.07 10.01
CA MET A 125 20.65 1.02 8.97
C MET A 125 21.26 2.41 9.24
N MET A 126 21.16 2.91 10.46
CA MET A 126 21.76 4.20 10.87
C MET A 126 23.28 4.21 10.69
N ARG A 127 23.97 3.13 11.07
CA ARG A 127 25.41 2.99 10.86
C ARG A 127 25.76 2.98 9.38
N TYR A 128 25.01 2.25 8.57
CA TYR A 128 25.21 2.20 7.14
C TYR A 128 25.01 3.56 6.47
N ILE A 129 23.96 4.27 6.83
CA ILE A 129 23.72 5.65 6.33
C ILE A 129 24.90 6.57 6.71
N ASN A 130 25.34 6.52 7.96
CA ASN A 130 26.48 7.32 8.41
C ASN A 130 27.77 6.96 7.67
N GLU A 131 28.02 5.68 7.41
CA GLU A 131 29.16 5.23 6.61
C GLU A 131 29.12 5.79 5.18
N LEU A 132 27.92 5.83 4.56
CA LEU A 132 27.75 6.44 3.25
C LEU A 132 27.96 7.96 3.28
N VAL A 133 27.45 8.64 4.30
CA VAL A 133 27.65 10.09 4.49
C VAL A 133 29.12 10.43 4.60
N GLN A 134 29.92 9.60 5.28
CA GLN A 134 31.35 9.82 5.44
C GLN A 134 32.17 9.61 4.15
N LYS A 135 31.61 8.93 3.15
CA LYS A 135 32.25 8.76 1.82
C LYS A 135 32.12 9.99 0.93
N ASP A 136 31.26 10.91 1.30
CA ASP A 136 31.06 12.18 0.59
C ASP A 136 31.20 13.36 1.54
N PHE A 137 31.20 14.55 0.98
CA PHE A 137 31.35 15.78 1.76
C PHE A 137 30.00 16.10 2.45
N SER A 138 30.03 16.25 3.77
CA SER A 138 28.86 16.54 4.60
C SER A 138 28.93 17.94 5.19
N LEU A 139 27.79 18.62 5.33
CA LEU A 139 27.68 19.92 6.01
C LEU A 139 28.09 19.88 7.49
N VAL A 140 28.16 18.71 8.09
CA VAL A 140 28.68 18.51 9.46
C VAL A 140 30.22 18.69 9.48
N ASN A 141 30.89 18.38 8.36
CA ASN A 141 32.34 18.40 8.24
C ASN A 141 32.87 19.69 7.63
N GLY A 142 32.03 20.52 7.02
CA GLY A 142 32.45 21.77 6.40
C GLY A 142 31.37 22.40 5.52
N MET A 143 31.72 23.57 4.94
CA MET A 143 30.78 24.27 4.04
C MET A 143 30.90 23.68 2.63
N MET A 144 29.74 23.31 2.07
CA MET A 144 29.64 22.90 0.67
C MET A 144 29.40 24.12 -0.21
N PRO A 145 30.26 24.40 -1.22
CA PRO A 145 30.04 25.50 -2.15
C PRO A 145 29.03 25.12 -3.24
N LEU A 146 27.87 24.62 -2.86
CA LEU A 146 26.84 24.15 -3.79
C LEU A 146 25.62 25.07 -3.77
N GLY A 147 25.25 25.59 -4.93
CA GLY A 147 24.11 26.48 -5.11
C GLY A 147 22.76 25.78 -5.28
N SER A 148 22.68 24.47 -5.36
CA SER A 148 21.49 23.85 -5.94
C SER A 148 20.62 22.98 -5.03
N CYS A 149 20.99 22.73 -3.78
CA CYS A 149 20.20 21.85 -2.92
C CYS A 149 19.95 22.48 -1.55
N THR A 150 19.06 23.44 -1.52
CA THR A 150 18.64 24.16 -0.31
C THR A 150 18.02 23.26 0.74
N MET A 151 17.40 22.12 0.36
CA MET A 151 16.82 21.14 1.27
C MET A 151 17.80 20.57 2.31
N LYS A 152 19.08 20.62 2.05
CA LYS A 152 20.14 20.19 2.99
C LYS A 152 20.28 21.09 4.22
N LEU A 153 19.74 22.30 4.16
CA LEU A 153 19.85 23.32 5.21
C LEU A 153 18.56 23.42 6.04
N ASN A 154 17.55 22.65 5.74
CA ASN A 154 16.32 22.64 6.53
C ASN A 154 16.59 22.06 7.92
N ALA A 155 16.04 22.71 8.93
CA ALA A 155 16.07 22.17 10.28
C ALA A 155 15.25 20.86 10.32
N ALA A 156 15.69 19.88 11.13
CA ALA A 156 14.96 18.62 11.28
C ALA A 156 13.51 18.85 11.75
N SER A 157 13.26 19.89 12.55
CA SER A 157 11.92 20.27 13.00
C SER A 157 11.00 20.74 11.85
N GLU A 158 11.53 21.28 10.80
CA GLU A 158 10.76 21.68 9.61
C GLU A 158 10.29 20.48 8.79
N LEU A 159 11.00 19.34 8.92
CA LEU A 159 10.66 18.10 8.25
C LEU A 159 9.70 17.22 9.04
N MET A 160 9.49 17.49 10.34
CA MET A 160 8.58 16.70 11.18
C MET A 160 7.15 16.60 10.62
N PRO A 161 6.54 17.67 10.08
CA PRO A 161 5.20 17.60 9.51
C PRO A 161 5.06 16.60 8.37
N VAL A 162 6.13 16.31 7.63
CA VAL A 162 6.11 15.32 6.53
C VAL A 162 5.73 13.92 7.00
N SER A 163 6.00 13.59 8.27
CA SER A 163 5.67 12.30 8.86
C SER A 163 4.33 12.28 9.62
N TRP A 164 3.65 13.40 9.75
CA TRP A 164 2.34 13.44 10.40
C TRP A 164 1.29 12.79 9.51
N PRO A 165 0.44 11.90 10.04
CA PRO A 165 -0.56 11.19 9.23
C PRO A 165 -1.47 12.12 8.43
N GLU A 166 -1.79 13.29 8.98
CA GLU A 166 -2.65 14.30 8.35
C GLU A 166 -2.06 14.85 7.05
N PHE A 167 -0.74 14.81 6.90
CA PHE A 167 -0.06 15.23 5.68
C PHE A 167 0.48 14.04 4.87
N ALA A 168 1.05 13.03 5.55
CA ALA A 168 1.69 11.91 4.89
C ALA A 168 0.68 10.99 4.18
N ASN A 169 -0.53 10.87 4.72
CA ASN A 169 -1.54 9.94 4.21
C ASN A 169 -2.54 10.58 3.24
N ILE A 170 -2.37 11.87 2.90
CA ILE A 170 -3.23 12.52 1.91
C ILE A 170 -2.89 12.00 0.52
N HIS A 171 -3.86 11.38 -0.13
CA HIS A 171 -3.69 10.95 -1.52
C HIS A 171 -3.74 12.16 -2.47
N PRO A 172 -2.91 12.22 -3.54
CA PRO A 172 -2.91 13.33 -4.50
C PRO A 172 -4.27 13.64 -5.15
N PHE A 173 -5.13 12.64 -5.24
CA PHE A 173 -6.48 12.77 -5.79
C PHE A 173 -7.58 12.79 -4.72
N ALA A 174 -7.22 13.07 -3.47
CA ALA A 174 -8.23 13.29 -2.43
C ALA A 174 -9.15 14.46 -2.82
N PRO A 175 -10.44 14.42 -2.43
CA PRO A 175 -11.35 15.55 -2.66
C PRO A 175 -10.82 16.84 -2.04
N ALA A 176 -10.99 17.97 -2.75
CA ALA A 176 -10.50 19.28 -2.30
C ALA A 176 -11.14 19.75 -0.96
N SER A 177 -12.21 19.10 -0.52
CA SER A 177 -12.87 19.35 0.76
C SER A 177 -12.20 18.68 1.95
N GLN A 178 -11.24 17.81 1.73
CA GLN A 178 -10.43 17.14 2.74
C GLN A 178 -9.06 17.79 2.87
#